data_c0d1704e17e3774dbdc45bdc6a9a97ac
#
_entry.id   c0d1704e17e3774dbdc45bdc6a9a97ac
#
_cell.length_a   1.000
_cell.length_b   1.000
_cell.length_c   1.000
_cell.angle_alpha   90.00
_cell.angle_beta   90.00
_cell.angle_gamma   90.00
#
_symmetry.space_group_name_H-M   'P 1'
#
loop_
_entity.id
_entity.type
_entity.pdbx_description
1 polymer ?
#
loop_
_entity_poly.entity_id
_entity_poly.type
_entity_poly.pdbx_seq_one_letter_code
_entity_poly.pdbx_strand_id
1 'polypeptide(L)'
;MSKAALDVMTMSLARVLGPEIRVLGVSPAAVATDFVAGRGRPELEKLAANTPMKKVTEPDDVARAILACVTHLRSSTGTQIVVDGGRHLV
;
A
#
# COMPACT_ATOMS: atom_id res chain seq x y z
N MET A 1 3.82 11.51 -10.45
CA MET A 1 3.72 10.25 -11.21
C MET A 1 2.37 9.61 -10.92
N SER A 2 1.67 9.13 -11.95
CA SER A 2 0.40 8.46 -11.74
C SER A 2 0.61 7.07 -11.13
N LYS A 3 -0.44 6.53 -10.51
CA LYS A 3 -0.39 5.19 -9.94
C LYS A 3 -0.13 4.13 -11.02
N ALA A 4 -0.76 4.28 -12.19
CA ALA A 4 -0.55 3.35 -13.31
C ALA A 4 0.91 3.37 -13.79
N ALA A 5 1.52 4.55 -13.86
CA ALA A 5 2.92 4.65 -14.25
C ALA A 5 3.84 4.01 -13.20
N LEU A 6 3.52 4.16 -11.92
CA LEU A 6 4.28 3.53 -10.85
C LEU A 6 4.19 2.01 -10.91
N ASP A 7 3.00 1.48 -11.19
CA ASP A 7 2.79 0.04 -11.32
C ASP A 7 3.60 -0.53 -12.50
N VAL A 8 3.58 0.14 -13.65
CA VAL A 8 4.36 -0.26 -14.83
C VAL A 8 5.86 -0.20 -14.53
N MET A 9 6.32 0.84 -13.85
CA MET A 9 7.72 0.98 -13.47
C MET A 9 8.14 -0.16 -12.54
N THR A 10 7.31 -0.51 -11.57
CA THR A 10 7.57 -1.63 -10.66
C THR A 10 7.75 -2.94 -11.42
N MET A 11 6.85 -3.23 -12.37
CA MET A 11 6.94 -4.43 -13.19
C MET A 11 8.19 -4.44 -14.06
N SER A 12 8.49 -3.31 -14.70
CA SER A 12 9.65 -3.20 -15.59
C SER A 12 10.96 -3.36 -14.84
N LEU A 13 11.10 -2.71 -13.70
CA LEU A 13 12.29 -2.85 -12.86
C LEU A 13 12.45 -4.26 -12.33
N ALA A 14 11.36 -4.91 -11.95
CA ALA A 14 11.40 -6.29 -11.46
C ALA A 14 11.95 -7.24 -12.52
N ARG A 15 11.56 -7.05 -13.79
CA ARG A 15 12.04 -7.87 -14.90
C ARG A 15 13.53 -7.71 -15.12
N VAL A 16 14.03 -6.48 -15.00
CA VAL A 16 15.43 -6.16 -15.29
C VAL A 16 16.34 -6.53 -14.13
N LEU A 17 15.88 -6.34 -12.90
CA LEU A 17 16.73 -6.49 -11.71
C LEU A 17 16.68 -7.87 -11.06
N GLY A 18 15.75 -8.72 -11.48
CA GLY A 18 15.74 -10.10 -11.01
C GLY A 18 16.88 -10.93 -11.61
N PRO A 19 17.32 -11.99 -10.93
CA PRO A 19 16.85 -12.47 -9.64
C PRO A 19 17.52 -11.78 -8.43
N GLU A 20 18.47 -10.89 -8.62
CA GLU A 20 19.26 -10.30 -7.54
C GLU A 20 18.47 -9.35 -6.66
N ILE A 21 17.51 -8.63 -7.26
CA ILE A 21 16.73 -7.62 -6.56
C ILE A 21 15.25 -7.85 -6.80
N ARG A 22 14.47 -7.88 -5.73
CA ARG A 22 13.02 -7.89 -5.79
C ARG A 22 12.51 -6.45 -5.75
N VAL A 23 11.53 -6.13 -6.59
CA VAL A 23 10.94 -4.80 -6.66
C VAL A 23 9.46 -4.91 -6.36
N LEU A 24 9.05 -4.34 -5.25
CA LEU A 24 7.67 -4.38 -4.76
C LEU A 24 7.19 -2.98 -4.45
N GLY A 25 5.91 -2.73 -4.67
CA GLY A 25 5.28 -1.50 -4.24
C GLY A 25 4.33 -1.77 -3.08
N VAL A 26 4.13 -0.76 -2.25
CA VAL A 26 3.12 -0.79 -1.19
C VAL A 26 2.16 0.35 -1.45
N SER A 27 0.88 0.03 -1.60
CA SER A 27 -0.17 0.99 -1.95
C SER A 27 -1.11 1.17 -0.77
N PRO A 28 -0.93 2.21 0.06
CA PRO A 28 -1.83 2.47 1.17
C PRO A 28 -3.08 3.23 0.73
N ALA A 29 -4.11 3.16 1.56
CA ALA A 29 -5.25 4.07 1.48
C ALA A 29 -4.94 5.37 2.23
N ALA A 30 -5.98 6.15 2.55
CA ALA A 30 -5.84 7.28 3.44
C ALA A 30 -5.43 6.77 4.82
N VAL A 31 -4.25 7.16 5.27
CA VAL A 31 -3.66 6.68 6.52
C VAL A 31 -3.87 7.72 7.61
N ALA A 32 -4.09 7.27 8.85
CA ALA A 32 -4.27 8.13 10.00
C ALA A 32 -2.95 8.81 10.40
N THR A 33 -2.65 9.91 9.72
CA THR A 33 -1.48 10.74 10.02
C THR A 33 -1.93 12.18 10.16
N ASP A 34 -1.16 12.99 10.89
CA ASP A 34 -1.39 14.44 10.99
C ASP A 34 -1.00 15.17 9.70
N PHE A 35 -0.56 14.43 8.71
CA PHE A 35 0.05 14.96 7.50
C PHE A 35 -0.94 15.47 6.48
N VAL A 36 -2.18 15.01 6.51
CA VAL A 36 -3.20 15.38 5.53
C VAL A 36 -4.06 16.49 6.08
N ALA A 37 -3.80 17.71 5.61
CA ALA A 37 -4.59 18.88 6.01
C ALA A 37 -6.06 18.68 5.67
N GLY A 38 -6.95 18.98 6.62
CA GLY A 38 -8.39 18.90 6.42
C GLY A 38 -8.98 17.50 6.61
N ARG A 39 -8.17 16.48 6.91
CA ARG A 39 -8.66 15.13 7.20
C ARG A 39 -8.38 14.76 8.64
N GLY A 40 -9.36 14.94 9.51
CA GLY A 40 -9.29 14.44 10.88
C GLY A 40 -9.68 12.98 10.97
N ARG A 41 -9.43 12.38 12.11
CA ARG A 41 -9.77 10.98 12.38
C ARG A 41 -11.25 10.66 12.13
N PRO A 42 -12.22 11.51 12.53
CA PRO A 42 -13.64 11.22 12.26
C PRO A 42 -13.96 11.04 10.77
N GLU A 43 -13.33 11.81 9.89
CA GLU A 43 -13.55 11.65 8.46
C GLU A 43 -12.95 10.35 7.93
N LEU A 44 -11.77 9.97 8.42
CA LEU A 44 -11.16 8.70 8.06
C LEU A 44 -12.02 7.53 8.52
N GLU A 45 -12.61 7.62 9.71
CA GLU A 45 -13.52 6.60 10.22
C GLU A 45 -14.77 6.46 9.37
N LYS A 46 -15.32 7.58 8.87
CA LYS A 46 -16.46 7.55 7.95
C LYS A 46 -16.11 6.85 6.65
N LEU A 47 -14.96 7.16 6.09
CA LEU A 47 -14.50 6.50 4.86
C LEU A 47 -14.26 5.00 5.10
N ALA A 48 -13.66 4.67 6.23
CA ALA A 48 -13.37 3.28 6.59
C ALA A 48 -14.63 2.46 6.81
N ALA A 49 -15.71 3.07 7.30
CA ALA A 49 -16.97 2.37 7.54
C ALA A 49 -17.56 1.76 6.27
N ASN A 50 -17.19 2.28 5.10
CA ASN A 50 -17.65 1.77 3.80
C ASN A 50 -16.68 0.77 3.19
N THR A 51 -15.61 0.42 3.86
CA THR A 51 -14.65 -0.57 3.36
C THR A 51 -14.93 -1.95 3.95
N PRO A 52 -14.51 -3.03 3.27
CA PRO A 52 -14.72 -4.39 3.77
C PRO A 52 -14.18 -4.64 5.18
N MET A 53 -13.01 -4.10 5.52
CA MET A 53 -12.44 -4.30 6.86
C MET A 53 -12.96 -3.33 7.91
N LYS A 54 -13.66 -2.27 7.49
CA LYS A 54 -14.30 -1.30 8.39
C LYS A 54 -13.36 -0.73 9.45
N LYS A 55 -12.13 -0.50 9.07
CA LYS A 55 -11.12 0.08 9.97
C LYS A 55 -10.25 1.09 9.23
N VAL A 56 -9.75 2.08 9.95
CA VAL A 56 -8.81 3.05 9.42
C VAL A 56 -7.44 2.37 9.31
N THR A 57 -6.78 2.57 8.16
CA THR A 57 -5.41 2.10 7.99
C THR A 57 -4.47 2.99 8.82
N GLU A 58 -3.73 2.39 9.70
CA GLU A 58 -2.76 3.08 10.54
C GLU A 58 -1.38 3.11 9.88
N PRO A 59 -0.53 4.10 10.20
CA PRO A 59 0.85 4.11 9.68
C PRO A 59 1.61 2.82 9.98
N ASP A 60 1.36 2.20 11.12
CA ASP A 60 1.98 0.94 11.50
C ASP A 60 1.58 -0.21 10.56
N ASP A 61 0.35 -0.20 10.05
CA ASP A 61 -0.10 -1.22 9.10
C ASP A 61 0.73 -1.15 7.81
N VAL A 62 1.02 0.05 7.34
CA VAL A 62 1.86 0.25 6.15
C VAL A 62 3.30 -0.15 6.43
N ALA A 63 3.82 0.24 7.58
CA ALA A 63 5.19 -0.11 7.99
C ALA A 63 5.36 -1.63 8.10
N ARG A 64 4.38 -2.33 8.64
CA ARG A 64 4.42 -3.79 8.75
C ARG A 64 4.38 -4.47 7.39
N ALA A 65 3.63 -3.91 6.44
CA ALA A 65 3.60 -4.44 5.08
C ALA A 65 4.97 -4.29 4.41
N ILE A 66 5.62 -3.15 4.57
CA ILE A 66 6.97 -2.92 4.04
C ILE A 66 7.96 -3.89 4.67
N LEU A 67 7.89 -4.06 5.98
CA LEU A 67 8.76 -5.01 6.68
C LEU A 67 8.54 -6.44 6.18
N ALA A 68 7.30 -6.84 5.96
CA ALA A 68 6.98 -8.16 5.42
C ALA A 68 7.57 -8.37 4.02
N CYS A 69 7.58 -7.33 3.18
CA CYS A 69 8.21 -7.41 1.87
C CYS A 69 9.70 -7.73 1.99
N VAL A 70 10.37 -7.15 2.98
CA VAL A 70 11.81 -7.36 3.20
C VAL A 70 12.08 -8.74 3.81
N THR A 71 11.25 -9.18 4.75
CA THR A 71 11.56 -10.33 5.60
C THR A 71 10.84 -11.62 5.22
N HIS A 72 9.63 -11.53 4.67
CA HIS A 72 8.77 -12.70 4.47
C HIS A 72 8.41 -12.99 3.02
N LEU A 73 8.25 -11.97 2.18
CA LEU A 73 7.81 -12.16 0.80
C LEU A 73 8.98 -12.45 -0.14
N ARG A 74 9.60 -13.60 0.05
CA ARG A 74 10.86 -13.94 -0.60
C ARG A 74 10.72 -14.32 -2.07
N SER A 75 9.54 -14.71 -2.50
CA SER A 75 9.27 -15.12 -3.88
C SER A 75 8.30 -14.18 -4.60
N SER A 76 8.19 -12.94 -4.12
CA SER A 76 7.31 -11.94 -4.72
C SER A 76 8.13 -10.80 -5.30
N THR A 77 7.79 -10.42 -6.53
CA THR A 77 8.40 -9.27 -7.20
C THR A 77 7.46 -8.77 -8.30
N GLY A 78 7.59 -7.51 -8.66
CA GLY A 78 6.83 -6.92 -9.76
C GLY A 78 5.37 -6.66 -9.46
N THR A 79 4.97 -6.61 -8.22
CA THR A 79 3.57 -6.44 -7.82
C THR A 79 3.40 -5.37 -6.75
N GLN A 80 2.15 -4.98 -6.54
CA GLN A 80 1.77 -4.03 -5.50
C GLN A 80 1.11 -4.78 -4.34
N ILE A 81 1.52 -4.45 -3.13
CA ILE A 81 0.87 -4.93 -1.92
C ILE A 81 -0.09 -3.83 -1.47
N VAL A 82 -1.38 -4.11 -1.51
CA VAL A 82 -2.41 -3.14 -1.20
C VAL A 82 -2.74 -3.19 0.30
N VAL A 83 -2.65 -2.03 0.96
CA VAL A 83 -2.89 -1.92 2.41
C VAL A 83 -3.95 -0.83 2.61
N ASP A 84 -5.20 -1.16 2.30
CA ASP A 84 -6.27 -0.17 2.27
C ASP A 84 -7.60 -0.66 2.90
N GLY A 85 -7.55 -1.76 3.63
CA GLY A 85 -8.76 -2.33 4.25
C GLY A 85 -9.79 -2.81 3.24
N GLY A 86 -9.42 -2.99 2.00
CA GLY A 86 -10.32 -3.41 0.93
C GLY A 86 -10.99 -2.26 0.18
N ARG A 87 -10.55 -1.01 0.39
CA ARG A 87 -11.16 0.14 -0.26
C ARG A 87 -11.18 0.03 -1.79
N HIS A 88 -10.18 -0.60 -2.38
CA HIS A 88 -10.11 -0.79 -3.83
C HIS A 88 -11.23 -1.69 -4.38
N LEU A 89 -11.96 -2.37 -3.52
CA LEU A 89 -13.07 -3.25 -3.89
C LEU A 89 -14.42 -2.52 -3.93
N VAL A 90 -14.46 -1.28 -3.45
CA VAL A 90 -15.72 -0.52 -3.35
C VAL A 90 -15.65 0.80 -4.08
#